data_53a8055b1d6ac8e3bb973658180b6351
#
_entry.id   53a8055b1d6ac8e3bb973658180b6351
#
_cell.length_a   1.000
_cell.length_b   1.000
_cell.length_c   1.000
_cell.angle_alpha   90.00
_cell.angle_beta   90.00
_cell.angle_gamma   90.00
#
_symmetry.space_group_name_H-M   'P 1'
#
loop_
_entity.id
_entity.type
_entity.pdbx_description
1 polymer ?
#
loop_
_entity_poly.entity_id
_entity_poly.type
_entity_poly.pdbx_seq_one_letter_code
_entity_poly.pdbx_strand_id
1 'polypeptide(L)'
;LDLTVRRGEVFGLLGPNGSGKTTTIRMLTGLMAPTSGRATIDGVDVTVAPEQVRRRIGYMSQRFGLYDDLTVEENMRFYASVYGLRGDVRASRLAELATELGFEPRLRQMAGTLSGGWKQRLALACATAHRPRVLFLDEPTAGVDPAARRQFWDLIYEFAAQGITILVTTHYMDEAERCRRLAFLSRGHLIA
;
A
#
# COMPACT_ATOMS: atom_id res chain seq x y z
N LEU A 1 0.48 -19.30 9.38
CA LEU A 1 1.66 -18.52 9.04
C LEU A 1 2.28 -17.97 10.32
N ASP A 2 3.59 -18.16 10.48
CA ASP A 2 4.33 -17.52 11.58
C ASP A 2 5.31 -16.52 10.96
N LEU A 3 5.04 -15.23 11.11
CA LEU A 3 5.72 -14.17 10.41
C LEU A 3 5.86 -12.93 11.28
N THR A 4 7.05 -12.35 11.30
CA THR A 4 7.32 -11.07 11.98
C THR A 4 7.96 -10.10 11.02
N VAL A 5 7.37 -8.91 10.88
CA VAL A 5 7.87 -7.77 10.10
C VAL A 5 8.37 -6.70 11.08
N ARG A 6 9.60 -6.21 10.87
CA ARG A 6 10.21 -5.19 11.74
C ARG A 6 9.76 -3.80 11.34
N ARG A 7 9.77 -2.87 12.30
CA ARG A 7 9.43 -1.47 12.00
C ARG A 7 10.40 -0.86 10.99
N GLY A 8 9.86 -0.11 10.03
CA GLY A 8 10.62 0.62 9.02
C GLY A 8 11.31 -0.26 7.98
N GLU A 9 10.98 -1.57 7.89
CA GLU A 9 11.52 -2.41 6.83
C GLU A 9 10.56 -2.53 5.65
N VAL A 10 11.14 -2.77 4.48
CA VAL A 10 10.40 -3.25 3.30
C VAL A 10 10.50 -4.77 3.29
N PHE A 11 9.35 -5.42 3.53
CA PHE A 11 9.23 -6.87 3.59
C PHE A 11 8.47 -7.42 2.39
N GLY A 12 9.03 -8.41 1.71
CA GLY A 12 8.44 -9.07 0.56
C GLY A 12 7.70 -10.36 0.93
N LEU A 13 6.47 -10.51 0.48
CA LEU A 13 5.75 -11.77 0.50
C LEU A 13 5.65 -12.30 -0.94
N LEU A 14 6.58 -13.16 -1.30
CA LEU A 14 6.71 -13.74 -2.65
C LEU A 14 5.87 -15.01 -2.77
N GLY A 15 5.29 -15.24 -3.92
CA GLY A 15 4.61 -16.50 -4.21
C GLY A 15 3.79 -16.45 -5.50
N PRO A 16 3.48 -17.61 -6.09
CA PRO A 16 2.66 -17.68 -7.30
C PRO A 16 1.23 -17.19 -7.06
N ASN A 17 0.49 -16.97 -8.14
CA ASN A 17 -0.93 -16.65 -8.05
C ASN A 17 -1.68 -17.80 -7.35
N GLY A 18 -2.63 -17.45 -6.48
CA GLY A 18 -3.37 -18.43 -5.68
C GLY A 18 -2.61 -18.97 -4.45
N SER A 19 -1.39 -18.51 -4.15
CA SER A 19 -0.63 -18.97 -2.96
C SER A 19 -1.18 -18.47 -1.63
N GLY A 20 -2.08 -17.46 -1.63
CA GLY A 20 -2.68 -16.89 -0.42
C GLY A 20 -2.18 -15.50 -0.04
N LYS A 21 -1.35 -14.82 -0.85
CA LYS A 21 -0.80 -13.48 -0.56
C LYS A 21 -1.89 -12.44 -0.25
N THR A 22 -2.82 -12.24 -1.19
CA THR A 22 -3.95 -11.32 -1.03
C THR A 22 -4.85 -11.69 0.16
N THR A 23 -5.07 -12.99 0.39
CA THR A 23 -5.84 -13.48 1.54
C THR A 23 -5.15 -13.10 2.85
N THR A 24 -3.84 -13.28 2.93
CA THR A 24 -3.03 -12.87 4.08
C THR A 24 -3.16 -11.36 4.33
N ILE A 25 -2.99 -10.53 3.29
CA ILE A 25 -3.18 -9.07 3.43
C ILE A 25 -4.59 -8.75 3.92
N ARG A 26 -5.64 -9.36 3.37
CA ARG A 26 -7.02 -9.11 3.80
C ARG A 26 -7.27 -9.46 5.26
N MET A 27 -6.64 -10.50 5.77
CA MET A 27 -6.68 -10.81 7.20
C MET A 27 -5.93 -9.77 8.03
N LEU A 28 -4.73 -9.37 7.60
CA LEU A 28 -3.91 -8.37 8.30
C LEU A 28 -4.55 -6.97 8.30
N THR A 29 -5.30 -6.62 7.26
CA THR A 29 -6.02 -5.33 7.17
C THR A 29 -7.39 -5.33 7.86
N GLY A 30 -7.79 -6.47 8.45
CA GLY A 30 -9.11 -6.60 9.09
C GLY A 30 -10.28 -6.61 8.11
N LEU A 31 -10.04 -6.89 6.83
CA LEU A 31 -11.08 -7.08 5.81
C LEU A 31 -11.64 -8.51 5.80
N MET A 32 -10.92 -9.45 6.40
CA MET A 32 -11.31 -10.84 6.54
C MET A 32 -10.89 -11.35 7.90
N ALA A 33 -11.78 -12.04 8.62
CA ALA A 33 -11.44 -12.70 9.87
C ALA A 33 -10.63 -13.97 9.60
N PRO A 34 -9.52 -14.23 10.30
CA PRO A 34 -8.82 -15.50 10.22
C PRO A 34 -9.67 -16.60 10.88
N THR A 35 -9.64 -17.82 10.35
CA THR A 35 -10.32 -19.00 10.94
C THR A 35 -9.67 -19.40 12.26
N SER A 36 -8.36 -19.20 12.38
CA SER A 36 -7.58 -19.49 13.58
C SER A 36 -6.29 -18.66 13.59
N GLY A 37 -5.62 -18.64 14.75
CA GLY A 37 -4.38 -17.87 14.91
C GLY A 37 -4.63 -16.42 15.34
N ARG A 38 -3.54 -15.65 15.42
CA ARG A 38 -3.57 -14.26 15.85
C ARG A 38 -2.66 -13.42 14.96
N ALA A 39 -3.05 -12.18 14.70
CA ALA A 39 -2.19 -11.21 14.05
C ALA A 39 -2.27 -9.86 14.79
N THR A 40 -1.13 -9.19 14.90
CA THR A 40 -1.04 -7.85 15.47
C THR A 40 -0.36 -6.90 14.51
N ILE A 41 -0.92 -5.70 14.34
CA ILE A 41 -0.34 -4.62 13.55
C ILE A 41 -0.07 -3.44 14.46
N ASP A 42 1.20 -3.03 14.54
CA ASP A 42 1.64 -1.94 15.42
C ASP A 42 1.10 -2.10 16.86
N GLY A 43 1.14 -3.34 17.38
CA GLY A 43 0.69 -3.71 18.72
C GLY A 43 -0.83 -3.88 18.89
N VAL A 44 -1.63 -3.71 17.84
CA VAL A 44 -3.09 -3.88 17.87
C VAL A 44 -3.49 -5.21 17.24
N ASP A 45 -4.27 -6.00 17.98
CA ASP A 45 -4.83 -7.27 17.46
C ASP A 45 -5.89 -6.99 16.39
N VAL A 46 -5.72 -7.61 15.22
CA VAL A 46 -6.57 -7.36 14.05
C VAL A 46 -7.99 -7.87 14.20
N THR A 47 -8.21 -8.86 15.07
CA THR A 47 -9.53 -9.46 15.33
C THR A 47 -10.29 -8.73 16.43
N VAL A 48 -9.55 -8.17 17.39
CA VAL A 48 -10.14 -7.47 18.56
C VAL A 48 -10.49 -6.03 18.21
N ALA A 49 -9.61 -5.34 17.48
CA ALA A 49 -9.78 -3.91 17.19
C ALA A 49 -9.50 -3.56 15.72
N PRO A 50 -10.21 -4.15 14.74
CA PRO A 50 -9.95 -3.94 13.32
C PRO A 50 -10.06 -2.48 12.88
N GLU A 51 -10.95 -1.69 13.50
CA GLU A 51 -11.06 -0.26 13.21
C GLU A 51 -9.80 0.53 13.62
N GLN A 52 -9.18 0.16 14.75
CA GLN A 52 -7.93 0.80 15.16
C GLN A 52 -6.78 0.43 14.22
N VAL A 53 -6.76 -0.82 13.74
CA VAL A 53 -5.79 -1.26 12.72
C VAL A 53 -5.98 -0.45 11.45
N ARG A 54 -7.20 -0.33 10.91
CA ARG A 54 -7.49 0.41 9.67
C ARG A 54 -7.04 1.87 9.70
N ARG A 55 -7.07 2.52 10.86
CA ARG A 55 -6.55 3.90 11.02
C ARG A 55 -5.03 4.00 10.99
N ARG A 56 -4.31 2.90 11.20
CA ARG A 56 -2.84 2.85 11.27
C ARG A 56 -2.20 2.33 10.00
N ILE A 57 -2.99 1.76 9.10
CA ILE A 57 -2.51 1.14 7.87
C ILE A 57 -2.95 1.92 6.64
N GLY A 58 -2.09 1.90 5.62
CA GLY A 58 -2.46 2.17 4.24
C GLY A 58 -2.58 0.84 3.50
N TYR A 59 -3.50 0.76 2.56
CA TYR A 59 -3.67 -0.42 1.73
C TYR A 59 -3.84 -0.03 0.26
N MET A 60 -2.98 -0.54 -0.57
CA MET A 60 -3.06 -0.45 -2.02
C MET A 60 -3.34 -1.84 -2.58
N SER A 61 -4.54 -2.05 -3.07
CA SER A 61 -4.95 -3.31 -3.71
C SER A 61 -4.42 -3.40 -5.14
N GLN A 62 -4.36 -4.60 -5.69
CA GLN A 62 -3.95 -4.86 -7.06
C GLN A 62 -4.78 -4.06 -8.10
N ARG A 63 -6.07 -3.85 -7.84
CA ARG A 63 -6.93 -2.93 -8.60
C ARG A 63 -7.05 -1.64 -7.80
N PHE A 64 -6.33 -0.63 -8.12
CA PHE A 64 -6.05 0.60 -7.36
C PHE A 64 -7.23 1.28 -6.65
N GLY A 65 -8.48 0.92 -6.94
CA GLY A 65 -9.66 1.52 -6.31
C GLY A 65 -9.86 3.01 -6.60
N LEU A 66 -9.20 3.54 -7.62
CA LEU A 66 -9.33 4.94 -8.03
C LEU A 66 -10.67 5.18 -8.72
N TYR A 67 -11.19 6.39 -8.56
CA TYR A 67 -12.36 6.87 -9.28
C TYR A 67 -11.88 7.53 -10.57
N ASP A 68 -12.09 6.87 -11.69
CA ASP A 68 -11.62 7.30 -13.02
C ASP A 68 -12.27 8.61 -13.49
N ASP A 69 -13.47 8.91 -13.01
CA ASP A 69 -14.30 10.10 -13.26
C ASP A 69 -14.00 11.27 -12.29
N LEU A 70 -13.06 11.09 -11.38
CA LEU A 70 -12.54 12.16 -10.53
C LEU A 70 -11.13 12.56 -10.98
N THR A 71 -10.77 13.81 -10.71
CA THR A 71 -9.42 14.31 -10.91
C THR A 71 -8.44 13.69 -9.90
N VAL A 72 -7.14 13.87 -10.14
CA VAL A 72 -6.08 13.49 -9.20
C VAL A 72 -6.35 14.10 -7.82
N GLU A 73 -6.58 15.43 -7.75
CA GLU A 73 -6.84 16.12 -6.50
C GLU A 73 -8.11 15.60 -5.80
N GLU A 74 -9.17 15.35 -6.54
CA GLU A 74 -10.44 14.86 -5.97
C GLU A 74 -10.28 13.43 -5.43
N ASN A 75 -9.56 12.54 -6.11
CA ASN A 75 -9.22 11.22 -5.57
C ASN A 75 -8.45 11.35 -4.24
N MET A 76 -7.37 12.12 -4.21
CA MET A 76 -6.57 12.33 -3.01
C MET A 76 -7.41 12.94 -1.87
N ARG A 77 -8.25 13.91 -2.19
CA ARG A 77 -9.17 14.57 -1.24
C ARG A 77 -10.20 13.60 -0.68
N PHE A 78 -10.76 12.75 -1.53
CA PHE A 78 -11.72 11.72 -1.12
C PHE A 78 -11.10 10.77 -0.09
N TYR A 79 -9.96 10.15 -0.42
CA TYR A 79 -9.30 9.21 0.48
C TYR A 79 -8.81 9.86 1.77
N ALA A 80 -8.21 11.06 1.70
CA ALA A 80 -7.84 11.82 2.88
C ALA A 80 -9.05 12.06 3.80
N SER A 81 -10.22 12.32 3.23
CA SER A 81 -11.47 12.53 3.98
C SER A 81 -11.99 11.25 4.63
N VAL A 82 -11.90 10.11 3.93
CA VAL A 82 -12.25 8.78 4.47
C VAL A 82 -11.42 8.47 5.71
N TYR A 83 -10.14 8.82 5.70
CA TYR A 83 -9.25 8.68 6.86
C TYR A 83 -9.39 9.81 7.91
N GLY A 84 -10.37 10.69 7.75
CA GLY A 84 -10.74 11.71 8.75
C GLY A 84 -9.96 13.02 8.66
N LEU A 85 -9.13 13.25 7.66
CA LEU A 85 -8.46 14.54 7.47
C LEU A 85 -9.47 15.60 7.01
N ARG A 86 -9.43 16.78 7.62
CA ARG A 86 -10.38 17.88 7.34
C ARG A 86 -9.66 19.24 7.34
N GLY A 87 -10.31 20.25 6.75
CA GLY A 87 -9.86 21.63 6.78
C GLY A 87 -8.42 21.81 6.30
N ASP A 88 -7.67 22.66 6.98
CA ASP A 88 -6.32 23.05 6.63
C ASP A 88 -5.33 21.88 6.74
N VAL A 89 -5.55 20.95 7.68
CA VAL A 89 -4.71 19.74 7.82
C VAL A 89 -4.78 18.90 6.55
N ARG A 90 -5.98 18.72 5.99
CA ARG A 90 -6.15 18.01 4.72
C ARG A 90 -5.51 18.78 3.58
N ALA A 91 -5.75 20.09 3.47
CA ALA A 91 -5.20 20.93 2.40
C ALA A 91 -3.66 20.88 2.39
N SER A 92 -3.03 21.06 3.55
CA SER A 92 -1.57 20.96 3.71
C SER A 92 -1.06 19.58 3.29
N ARG A 93 -1.71 18.51 3.76
CA ARG A 93 -1.28 17.14 3.42
C ARG A 93 -1.41 16.83 1.93
N LEU A 94 -2.44 17.32 1.27
CA LEU A 94 -2.61 17.13 -0.18
C LEU A 94 -1.53 17.88 -0.97
N ALA A 95 -1.16 19.09 -0.54
CA ALA A 95 -0.06 19.84 -1.15
C ALA A 95 1.28 19.11 -0.99
N GLU A 96 1.59 18.61 0.21
CA GLU A 96 2.78 17.79 0.44
C GLU A 96 2.83 16.56 -0.48
N LEU A 97 1.75 15.78 -0.54
CA LEU A 97 1.67 14.59 -1.40
C LEU A 97 1.80 14.94 -2.88
N ALA A 98 1.23 16.06 -3.31
CA ALA A 98 1.36 16.50 -4.69
C ALA A 98 2.82 16.77 -5.05
N THR A 99 3.57 17.41 -4.15
CA THR A 99 5.00 17.66 -4.33
C THR A 99 5.82 16.38 -4.23
N GLU A 100 5.64 15.59 -3.17
CA GLU A 100 6.37 14.32 -2.95
C GLU A 100 6.24 13.36 -4.14
N LEU A 101 5.06 13.28 -4.75
CA LEU A 101 4.76 12.32 -5.82
C LEU A 101 4.72 12.94 -7.23
N GLY A 102 5.02 14.25 -7.35
CA GLY A 102 5.11 14.96 -8.63
C GLY A 102 3.77 15.20 -9.31
N PHE A 103 2.69 15.37 -8.55
CA PHE A 103 1.34 15.59 -9.08
C PHE A 103 0.98 17.05 -9.32
N GLU A 104 1.80 18.02 -8.94
CA GLU A 104 1.49 19.46 -9.07
C GLU A 104 0.96 19.84 -10.46
N PRO A 105 1.59 19.43 -11.59
CA PRO A 105 1.10 19.79 -12.92
C PRO A 105 -0.14 18.98 -13.36
N ARG A 106 -0.56 17.97 -12.58
CA ARG A 106 -1.59 17.00 -12.94
C ARG A 106 -2.81 17.00 -12.02
N LEU A 107 -2.85 17.87 -11.02
CA LEU A 107 -3.92 17.88 -10.00
C LEU A 107 -5.32 17.91 -10.60
N ARG A 108 -5.50 18.63 -11.71
CA ARG A 108 -6.78 18.77 -12.43
C ARG A 108 -6.99 17.70 -13.51
N GLN A 109 -6.02 16.82 -13.75
CA GLN A 109 -6.16 15.75 -14.72
C GLN A 109 -7.11 14.67 -14.19
N MET A 110 -8.01 14.17 -15.05
CA MET A 110 -8.90 13.05 -14.72
C MET A 110 -8.08 11.77 -14.49
N ALA A 111 -8.34 11.04 -13.42
CA ALA A 111 -7.61 9.84 -13.08
C ALA A 111 -7.72 8.75 -14.17
N GLY A 112 -8.86 8.67 -14.85
CA GLY A 112 -9.08 7.75 -15.96
C GLY A 112 -8.11 7.95 -17.13
N THR A 113 -7.58 9.17 -17.33
CA THR A 113 -6.65 9.52 -18.42
C THR A 113 -5.18 9.36 -18.08
N LEU A 114 -4.88 8.98 -16.84
CA LEU A 114 -3.49 8.72 -16.41
C LEU A 114 -2.95 7.43 -17.01
N SER A 115 -1.65 7.39 -17.30
CA SER A 115 -0.95 6.14 -17.59
C SER A 115 -0.93 5.22 -16.39
N GLY A 116 -0.67 3.91 -16.60
CA GLY A 116 -0.62 2.92 -15.52
C GLY A 116 0.30 3.31 -14.37
N GLY A 117 1.51 3.80 -14.68
CA GLY A 117 2.46 4.25 -13.65
C GLY A 117 1.95 5.47 -12.86
N TRP A 118 1.24 6.40 -13.50
CA TRP A 118 0.63 7.53 -12.81
C TRP A 118 -0.59 7.13 -11.96
N LYS A 119 -1.41 6.17 -12.44
CA LYS A 119 -2.48 5.60 -11.63
C LYS A 119 -1.92 4.91 -10.38
N GLN A 120 -0.84 4.20 -10.51
CA GLN A 120 -0.13 3.55 -9.42
C GLN A 120 0.38 4.55 -8.38
N ARG A 121 1.04 5.65 -8.82
CA ARG A 121 1.46 6.73 -7.92
C ARG A 121 0.28 7.38 -7.20
N LEU A 122 -0.83 7.60 -7.90
CA LEU A 122 -2.04 8.16 -7.30
C LEU A 122 -2.65 7.23 -6.25
N ALA A 123 -2.67 5.93 -6.51
CA ALA A 123 -3.11 4.95 -5.53
C ALA A 123 -2.21 4.94 -4.28
N LEU A 124 -0.90 5.08 -4.46
CA LEU A 124 0.05 5.22 -3.35
C LEU A 124 -0.20 6.51 -2.55
N ALA A 125 -0.43 7.65 -3.23
CA ALA A 125 -0.82 8.90 -2.59
C ALA A 125 -2.08 8.74 -1.73
N CYS A 126 -3.10 8.10 -2.28
CA CYS A 126 -4.36 7.83 -1.58
C CYS A 126 -4.14 6.93 -0.35
N ALA A 127 -3.35 5.86 -0.49
CA ALA A 127 -3.06 4.93 0.59
C ALA A 127 -2.20 5.53 1.71
N THR A 128 -1.42 6.58 1.41
CA THR A 128 -0.50 7.24 2.37
C THR A 128 -1.01 8.59 2.87
N ALA A 129 -2.20 9.03 2.43
CA ALA A 129 -2.75 10.35 2.75
C ALA A 129 -2.79 10.65 4.26
N HIS A 130 -3.13 9.68 5.08
CA HIS A 130 -3.25 9.81 6.53
C HIS A 130 -1.97 9.47 7.31
N ARG A 131 -0.82 9.34 6.62
CA ARG A 131 0.49 8.98 7.21
C ARG A 131 0.44 7.69 8.03
N PRO A 132 0.11 6.55 7.38
CA PRO A 132 0.02 5.27 8.05
C PRO A 132 1.37 4.84 8.62
N ARG A 133 1.35 4.01 9.67
CA ARG A 133 2.57 3.39 10.22
C ARG A 133 2.98 2.14 9.47
N VAL A 134 2.00 1.48 8.84
CA VAL A 134 2.21 0.26 8.05
C VAL A 134 1.50 0.42 6.71
N LEU A 135 2.17 0.08 5.63
CA LEU A 135 1.65 0.13 4.27
C LEU A 135 1.64 -1.27 3.66
N PHE A 136 0.47 -1.72 3.25
CA PHE A 136 0.29 -2.97 2.51
C PHE A 136 0.14 -2.68 1.02
N LEU A 137 0.99 -3.28 0.21
CA LEU A 137 0.99 -3.14 -1.25
C LEU A 137 0.76 -4.53 -1.89
N ASP A 138 -0.41 -4.73 -2.46
CA ASP A 138 -0.79 -6.02 -3.05
C ASP A 138 -0.52 -6.01 -4.56
N GLU A 139 0.58 -6.64 -4.96
CA GLU A 139 1.08 -6.68 -6.35
C GLU A 139 1.11 -5.30 -7.02
N PRO A 140 1.74 -4.29 -6.38
CA PRO A 140 1.55 -2.89 -6.73
C PRO A 140 2.02 -2.52 -8.12
N THR A 141 2.90 -3.30 -8.76
CA THR A 141 3.49 -2.99 -10.07
C THR A 141 3.05 -3.97 -11.16
N ALA A 142 2.00 -4.75 -10.90
CA ALA A 142 1.46 -5.68 -11.90
C ALA A 142 0.98 -4.92 -13.14
N GLY A 143 1.47 -5.33 -14.32
CA GLY A 143 1.09 -4.72 -15.60
C GLY A 143 1.70 -3.33 -15.88
N VAL A 144 2.67 -2.89 -15.09
CA VAL A 144 3.36 -1.60 -15.25
C VAL A 144 4.69 -1.81 -15.99
N ASP A 145 5.03 -0.86 -16.84
CA ASP A 145 6.29 -0.91 -17.59
C ASP A 145 7.53 -0.86 -16.67
N PRO A 146 8.68 -1.39 -17.11
CA PRO A 146 9.87 -1.50 -16.26
C PRO A 146 10.43 -0.16 -15.76
N ALA A 147 10.23 0.95 -16.50
CA ALA A 147 10.72 2.26 -16.08
C ALA A 147 9.86 2.82 -14.96
N ALA A 148 8.52 2.79 -15.12
CA ALA A 148 7.59 3.20 -14.09
C ALA A 148 7.70 2.31 -12.83
N ARG A 149 7.96 1.00 -13.00
CA ARG A 149 8.20 0.09 -11.87
C ARG A 149 9.41 0.51 -11.04
N ARG A 150 10.55 0.86 -11.68
CA ARG A 150 11.73 1.35 -10.96
C ARG A 150 11.42 2.61 -10.16
N GLN A 151 10.79 3.59 -10.79
CA GLN A 151 10.40 4.83 -10.13
C GLN A 151 9.44 4.61 -8.96
N PHE A 152 8.56 3.62 -9.05
CA PHE A 152 7.65 3.28 -7.95
C PHE A 152 8.40 2.67 -6.76
N TRP A 153 9.41 1.84 -7.02
CA TRP A 153 10.26 1.30 -5.97
C TRP A 153 11.09 2.37 -5.26
N ASP A 154 11.53 3.41 -5.98
CA ASP A 154 12.20 4.56 -5.36
C ASP A 154 11.27 5.25 -4.35
N LEU A 155 10.00 5.45 -4.69
CA LEU A 155 8.99 5.98 -3.76
C LEU A 155 8.76 5.06 -2.54
N ILE A 156 8.75 3.74 -2.74
CA ILE A 156 8.65 2.78 -1.63
C ILE A 156 9.81 2.99 -0.64
N TYR A 157 11.03 3.15 -1.14
CA TYR A 157 12.19 3.39 -0.29
C TYR A 157 12.13 4.75 0.43
N GLU A 158 11.63 5.78 -0.23
CA GLU A 158 11.43 7.11 0.40
C GLU A 158 10.44 7.02 1.56
N PHE A 159 9.32 6.33 1.39
CA PHE A 159 8.36 6.10 2.47
C PHE A 159 8.92 5.22 3.60
N ALA A 160 9.71 4.21 3.28
CA ALA A 160 10.38 3.40 4.29
C ALA A 160 11.41 4.20 5.08
N ALA A 161 12.16 5.09 4.41
CA ALA A 161 13.11 6.00 5.05
C ALA A 161 12.42 7.00 6.01
N GLN A 162 11.15 7.34 5.74
CA GLN A 162 10.31 8.13 6.66
C GLN A 162 9.79 7.31 7.86
N GLY A 163 10.15 6.03 7.97
CA GLY A 163 9.80 5.14 9.08
C GLY A 163 8.52 4.32 8.88
N ILE A 164 7.92 4.34 7.69
CA ILE A 164 6.76 3.50 7.37
C ILE A 164 7.24 2.05 7.17
N THR A 165 6.59 1.10 7.84
CA THR A 165 6.82 -0.34 7.62
C THR A 165 6.02 -0.77 6.39
N ILE A 166 6.66 -1.41 5.42
CA ILE A 166 6.01 -1.73 4.14
C ILE A 166 6.02 -3.25 3.91
N LEU A 167 4.85 -3.83 3.67
CA LEU A 167 4.70 -5.20 3.22
C LEU A 167 4.22 -5.20 1.77
N VAL A 168 5.05 -5.77 0.88
CA VAL A 168 4.77 -5.89 -0.55
C VAL A 168 4.50 -7.34 -0.89
N THR A 169 3.38 -7.64 -1.54
CA THR A 169 3.21 -8.94 -2.19
C THR A 169 3.63 -8.85 -3.64
N THR A 170 4.29 -9.88 -4.12
CA THR A 170 4.69 -9.97 -5.53
C THR A 170 4.82 -11.43 -5.98
N HIS A 171 4.77 -11.64 -7.27
CA HIS A 171 5.16 -12.89 -7.92
C HIS A 171 6.42 -12.70 -8.81
N TYR A 172 6.99 -11.48 -8.83
CA TYR A 172 8.21 -11.14 -9.58
C TYR A 172 9.45 -11.28 -8.70
N MET A 173 10.46 -12.01 -9.18
CA MET A 173 11.71 -12.22 -8.44
C MET A 173 12.52 -10.94 -8.31
N ASP A 174 12.56 -10.12 -9.37
CA ASP A 174 13.26 -8.83 -9.39
C ASP A 174 12.71 -7.81 -8.38
N GLU A 175 11.45 -7.95 -7.99
CA GLU A 175 10.86 -7.16 -6.90
C GLU A 175 11.19 -7.74 -5.52
N ALA A 176 11.22 -9.06 -5.41
CA ALA A 176 11.60 -9.72 -4.17
C ALA A 176 13.04 -9.37 -3.76
N GLU A 177 13.97 -9.29 -4.71
CA GLU A 177 15.37 -8.88 -4.49
C GLU A 177 15.49 -7.45 -3.95
N ARG A 178 14.49 -6.60 -4.17
CA ARG A 178 14.43 -5.22 -3.65
C ARG A 178 14.02 -5.14 -2.19
N CYS A 179 13.44 -6.21 -1.64
CA CYS A 179 13.00 -6.26 -0.25
C CYS A 179 14.18 -6.57 0.68
N ARG A 180 14.20 -5.94 1.85
CA ARG A 180 15.24 -6.20 2.86
C ARG A 180 15.17 -7.62 3.41
N ARG A 181 13.95 -8.15 3.55
CA ARG A 181 13.65 -9.52 3.92
C ARG A 181 12.47 -9.98 3.09
N LEU A 182 12.39 -11.26 2.88
CA LEU A 182 11.29 -11.88 2.15
C LEU A 182 10.85 -13.18 2.81
N ALA A 183 9.61 -13.57 2.53
CA ALA A 183 9.09 -14.89 2.83
C ALA A 183 8.43 -15.44 1.55
N PHE A 184 8.61 -16.73 1.33
CA PHE A 184 7.98 -17.41 0.19
C PHE A 184 6.72 -18.14 0.64
N LEU A 185 5.59 -17.77 0.02
CA LEU A 185 4.28 -18.35 0.30
C LEU A 185 3.88 -19.30 -0.84
N SER A 186 3.58 -20.56 -0.49
CA SER A 186 3.04 -21.54 -1.43
C SER A 186 1.91 -22.32 -0.79
N ARG A 187 0.76 -22.38 -1.48
CA ARG A 187 -0.44 -23.12 -1.04
C ARG A 187 -0.82 -22.83 0.43
N GLY A 188 -0.71 -21.58 0.85
CA GLY A 188 -1.04 -21.15 2.21
C GLY A 188 0.05 -21.43 3.26
N HIS A 189 1.22 -21.94 2.88
CA HIS A 189 2.33 -22.23 3.79
C HIS A 189 3.54 -21.36 3.49
N LEU A 190 4.22 -20.87 4.53
CA LEU A 190 5.56 -20.28 4.39
C LEU A 190 6.58 -21.40 4.17
N ILE A 191 7.42 -21.24 3.15
CA ILE A 191 8.45 -22.23 2.80
C ILE A 191 9.84 -21.75 3.23
N ALA A 192 10.07 -20.43 3.23
CA ALA A 192 11.34 -19.81 3.65
C ALA A 192 11.07 -18.41 4.20
#